data_97ef98627c7c0495699e67647c71507a
#
_entry.id   97ef98627c7c0495699e67647c71507a
#
_cell.length_a   1.000
_cell.length_b   1.000
_cell.length_c   1.000
_cell.angle_alpha   90.00
_cell.angle_beta   90.00
_cell.angle_gamma   90.00
#
_symmetry.space_group_name_H-M   'P 1'
#
loop_
_entity.id
_entity.type
_entity.pdbx_description
1 polymer ?
#
loop_
_entity_poly.entity_id
_entity_poly.type
_entity_poly.pdbx_seq_one_letter_code
_entity_poly.pdbx_strand_id
1 'polypeptide(L)'
;MFNILEQAQVAADRQNWSELVQCLQQLPMKGHQPLEAQNLEKAVSLAIAVLEYGDFQDRWDVAKILPNLGNGAIAPLINLLEDEDADIEQQWFAARILGKFDRPEVIEALAKLVKNADEELSQIAAETLGNLGPTAVASLATLLLQADSRLFATEALAQIRRSETIAPLLSVVTDSQVGVRFTAIEALSSCHDSRIPPVLVAALKDPATAVRKEAVRALGVRAYLDEEFDLVNLLKPLLWDIRLEVCSEAVIAMGRLKTDAAAAILFELLRSATTPIQLQIETIRALSWMETATALEYLEKALIASNYHIHPTVCQEIVTVLGRWSKPELKSDAAKILINFIESNHPAVEDAGIKQSLALALGQLGDMRALDVLIQLLVNPDNSVRLHSLSALKQLGAGEMRPKLESLLKEDNLGLGLREGIAIALQEW
;
A
#
# COMPACT_ATOMS: atom_id res chain seq x y z
N MET A 1 -51.09 12.88 10.18
CA MET A 1 -50.59 12.21 8.99
C MET A 1 -51.23 12.71 7.69
N PHE A 2 -52.55 12.71 7.55
CA PHE A 2 -53.22 13.27 6.38
C PHE A 2 -52.75 14.71 6.04
N ASN A 3 -52.55 15.57 7.05
CA ASN A 3 -52.13 16.94 6.88
C ASN A 3 -50.71 17.08 6.24
N ILE A 4 -49.75 16.20 6.54
CA ILE A 4 -48.36 16.28 6.01
C ILE A 4 -48.31 15.92 4.52
N LEU A 5 -49.02 14.85 4.07
CA LEU A 5 -49.07 14.50 2.65
C LEU A 5 -49.88 15.47 1.80
N GLU A 6 -50.86 16.15 2.39
CA GLU A 6 -51.56 17.24 1.73
C GLU A 6 -50.67 18.50 1.59
N GLN A 7 -49.90 18.83 2.62
CA GLN A 7 -48.89 19.88 2.56
C GLN A 7 -47.79 19.57 1.54
N ALA A 8 -47.31 18.32 1.51
CA ALA A 8 -46.37 17.85 0.50
C ALA A 8 -46.92 18.01 -0.93
N GLN A 9 -48.19 17.67 -1.15
CA GLN A 9 -48.83 17.88 -2.46
C GLN A 9 -48.91 19.35 -2.83
N VAL A 10 -49.31 20.23 -1.91
CA VAL A 10 -49.37 21.68 -2.17
C VAL A 10 -47.97 22.25 -2.48
N ALA A 11 -46.92 21.75 -1.81
CA ALA A 11 -45.54 22.15 -2.11
C ALA A 11 -45.14 21.71 -3.53
N ALA A 12 -45.48 20.47 -3.92
CA ALA A 12 -45.25 19.96 -5.27
C ALA A 12 -45.98 20.78 -6.35
N ASP A 13 -47.28 21.06 -6.12
CA ASP A 13 -48.08 21.84 -7.05
C ASP A 13 -47.55 23.29 -7.25
N ARG A 14 -46.82 23.80 -6.23
CA ARG A 14 -46.13 25.10 -6.29
C ARG A 14 -44.69 25.00 -6.79
N GLN A 15 -44.21 23.82 -7.13
CA GLN A 15 -42.80 23.53 -7.50
C GLN A 15 -41.82 23.96 -6.42
N ASN A 16 -42.21 23.93 -5.16
CA ASN A 16 -41.34 24.18 -4.00
C ASN A 16 -40.75 22.86 -3.48
N TRP A 17 -39.69 22.40 -4.18
CA TRP A 17 -39.08 21.08 -3.94
C TRP A 17 -38.45 20.97 -2.57
N SER A 18 -37.81 22.02 -2.08
CA SER A 18 -37.21 22.05 -0.75
C SER A 18 -38.26 21.91 0.37
N GLU A 19 -39.44 22.56 0.26
CA GLU A 19 -40.54 22.39 1.21
C GLU A 19 -41.15 20.99 1.10
N LEU A 20 -41.27 20.46 -0.12
CA LEU A 20 -41.69 19.07 -0.35
C LEU A 20 -40.79 18.07 0.36
N VAL A 21 -39.45 18.19 0.21
CA VAL A 21 -38.48 17.35 0.91
C VAL A 21 -38.64 17.44 2.42
N GLN A 22 -38.84 18.65 2.97
CA GLN A 22 -39.07 18.82 4.41
C GLN A 22 -40.35 18.11 4.88
N CYS A 23 -41.42 18.14 4.10
CA CYS A 23 -42.64 17.39 4.41
C CYS A 23 -42.40 15.88 4.37
N LEU A 24 -41.69 15.37 3.37
CA LEU A 24 -41.35 13.95 3.23
C LEU A 24 -40.47 13.44 4.38
N GLN A 25 -39.55 14.26 4.89
CA GLN A 25 -38.69 13.93 6.04
C GLN A 25 -39.49 13.75 7.35
N GLN A 26 -40.67 14.38 7.47
CA GLN A 26 -41.53 14.27 8.63
C GLN A 26 -42.44 13.04 8.61
N LEU A 27 -42.46 12.29 7.50
CA LEU A 27 -43.24 11.06 7.42
C LEU A 27 -42.68 10.01 8.41
N PRO A 28 -43.55 9.21 9.06
CA PRO A 28 -43.08 8.17 9.97
C PRO A 28 -42.30 7.10 9.20
N MET A 29 -41.00 7.01 9.50
CA MET A 29 -40.09 6.03 8.91
C MET A 29 -40.31 4.63 9.55
N LYS A 30 -39.76 3.58 8.94
CA LYS A 30 -39.84 2.17 9.37
C LYS A 30 -39.79 2.02 10.90
N GLY A 31 -40.86 1.51 11.50
CA GLY A 31 -40.90 1.11 12.93
C GLY A 31 -42.02 1.70 13.77
N HIS A 32 -42.62 2.83 13.38
CA HIS A 32 -43.73 3.44 14.13
C HIS A 32 -44.91 3.64 13.16
N GLN A 33 -45.93 2.85 13.24
CA GLN A 33 -47.15 2.82 12.42
C GLN A 33 -46.87 2.98 10.90
N PRO A 34 -46.86 1.86 10.13
CA PRO A 34 -46.62 1.94 8.67
C PRO A 34 -47.73 2.79 8.02
N LEU A 35 -47.31 3.59 7.03
CA LEU A 35 -48.23 4.30 6.15
C LEU A 35 -49.17 3.30 5.47
N GLU A 36 -50.44 3.66 5.33
CA GLU A 36 -51.38 2.92 4.49
C GLU A 36 -50.82 2.88 3.03
N ALA A 37 -51.06 1.80 2.31
CA ALA A 37 -50.50 1.56 0.97
C ALA A 37 -50.75 2.74 0.02
N GLN A 38 -51.92 3.32 0.01
CA GLN A 38 -52.26 4.49 -0.83
C GLN A 38 -51.46 5.75 -0.46
N ASN A 39 -51.17 5.98 0.82
CA ASN A 39 -50.34 7.07 1.28
C ASN A 39 -48.86 6.85 0.96
N LEU A 40 -48.42 5.61 0.96
CA LEU A 40 -47.06 5.22 0.59
C LEU A 40 -46.81 5.45 -0.91
N GLU A 41 -47.73 5.02 -1.76
CA GLU A 41 -47.64 5.27 -3.22
C GLU A 41 -47.59 6.76 -3.52
N LYS A 42 -48.42 7.56 -2.84
CA LYS A 42 -48.40 9.03 -2.97
C LYS A 42 -47.06 9.63 -2.52
N ALA A 43 -46.52 9.18 -1.40
CA ALA A 43 -45.22 9.64 -0.90
C ALA A 43 -44.08 9.29 -1.88
N VAL A 44 -44.09 8.09 -2.46
CA VAL A 44 -43.12 7.67 -3.51
C VAL A 44 -43.24 8.54 -4.74
N SER A 45 -44.47 8.76 -5.27
CA SER A 45 -44.68 9.60 -6.44
C SER A 45 -44.18 11.05 -6.22
N LEU A 46 -44.41 11.64 -5.05
CA LEU A 46 -43.92 12.97 -4.70
C LEU A 46 -42.38 12.98 -4.57
N ALA A 47 -41.77 11.94 -4.01
CA ALA A 47 -40.32 11.83 -3.92
C ALA A 47 -39.63 11.65 -5.29
N ILE A 48 -40.24 10.92 -6.22
CA ILE A 48 -39.76 10.81 -7.60
C ILE A 48 -39.83 12.17 -8.31
N ALA A 49 -40.93 12.95 -8.14
CA ALA A 49 -41.02 14.28 -8.70
C ALA A 49 -39.87 15.23 -8.23
N VAL A 50 -39.38 15.03 -7.00
CA VAL A 50 -38.18 15.77 -6.55
C VAL A 50 -36.92 15.34 -7.31
N LEU A 51 -36.74 14.03 -7.64
CA LEU A 51 -35.63 13.58 -8.46
C LEU A 51 -35.70 14.13 -9.89
N GLU A 52 -36.91 14.26 -10.45
CA GLU A 52 -37.12 14.76 -11.81
C GLU A 52 -36.90 16.28 -11.92
N TYR A 53 -37.40 17.05 -10.96
CA TYR A 53 -37.52 18.50 -11.12
C TYR A 53 -36.79 19.33 -10.07
N GLY A 54 -36.32 18.74 -8.97
CA GLY A 54 -35.55 19.39 -7.91
C GLY A 54 -34.12 19.73 -8.34
N ASP A 55 -33.51 20.63 -7.59
CA ASP A 55 -32.08 20.90 -7.76
C ASP A 55 -31.23 19.78 -7.13
N PHE A 56 -29.90 19.86 -7.25
CA PHE A 56 -28.97 18.87 -6.74
C PHE A 56 -29.15 18.60 -5.22
N GLN A 57 -29.38 19.67 -4.43
CA GLN A 57 -29.55 19.54 -2.99
C GLN A 57 -30.87 18.83 -2.64
N ASP A 58 -31.95 19.15 -3.34
CA ASP A 58 -33.26 18.52 -3.18
C ASP A 58 -33.19 17.04 -3.55
N ARG A 59 -32.55 16.70 -4.69
CA ARG A 59 -32.28 15.30 -5.15
C ARG A 59 -31.45 14.55 -4.10
N TRP A 60 -30.40 15.19 -3.56
CA TRP A 60 -29.54 14.59 -2.53
C TRP A 60 -30.29 14.28 -1.23
N ASP A 61 -31.20 15.15 -0.83
CA ASP A 61 -31.94 14.99 0.40
C ASP A 61 -33.09 13.97 0.25
N VAL A 62 -33.80 13.94 -0.88
CA VAL A 62 -34.81 12.94 -1.16
C VAL A 62 -34.22 11.55 -1.36
N ALA A 63 -33.00 11.45 -1.86
CA ALA A 63 -32.28 10.17 -1.99
C ALA A 63 -32.07 9.44 -0.65
N LYS A 64 -32.04 10.17 0.46
CA LYS A 64 -31.96 9.59 1.80
C LYS A 64 -33.32 9.08 2.31
N ILE A 65 -34.40 9.61 1.75
CA ILE A 65 -35.79 9.30 2.14
C ILE A 65 -36.31 8.08 1.41
N LEU A 66 -36.12 8.01 0.08
CA LEU A 66 -36.67 7.00 -0.81
C LEU A 66 -36.45 5.55 -0.34
N PRO A 67 -35.26 5.14 0.13
CA PRO A 67 -35.06 3.78 0.64
C PRO A 67 -35.96 3.43 1.84
N ASN A 68 -36.35 4.43 2.63
CA ASN A 68 -37.19 4.24 3.80
C ASN A 68 -38.69 4.11 3.47
N LEU A 69 -39.09 4.54 2.26
CA LEU A 69 -40.44 4.36 1.74
C LEU A 69 -40.68 2.90 1.27
N GLY A 70 -39.59 2.09 1.20
CA GLY A 70 -39.70 0.65 0.95
C GLY A 70 -39.75 0.29 -0.54
N ASN A 71 -40.07 -0.97 -0.83
CA ASN A 71 -39.95 -1.55 -2.17
C ASN A 71 -40.86 -0.90 -3.25
N GLY A 72 -41.87 -0.14 -2.84
CA GLY A 72 -42.70 0.62 -3.78
C GLY A 72 -41.94 1.66 -4.60
N ALA A 73 -40.76 2.09 -4.13
CA ALA A 73 -39.90 3.02 -4.83
C ALA A 73 -39.10 2.36 -6.00
N ILE A 74 -38.96 1.03 -6.02
CA ILE A 74 -38.09 0.33 -6.98
C ILE A 74 -38.55 0.53 -8.43
N ALA A 75 -39.81 0.22 -8.73
CA ALA A 75 -40.30 0.33 -10.11
C ALA A 75 -40.25 1.78 -10.65
N PRO A 76 -40.69 2.82 -9.92
CA PRO A 76 -40.50 4.21 -10.36
C PRO A 76 -39.02 4.63 -10.57
N LEU A 77 -38.10 4.16 -9.72
CA LEU A 77 -36.67 4.42 -9.87
C LEU A 77 -36.08 3.71 -11.09
N ILE A 78 -36.51 2.47 -11.39
CA ILE A 78 -36.11 1.75 -12.60
C ILE A 78 -36.64 2.50 -13.84
N ASN A 79 -37.88 2.97 -13.82
CA ASN A 79 -38.45 3.75 -14.93
C ASN A 79 -37.61 5.01 -15.17
N LEU A 80 -37.25 5.74 -14.13
CA LEU A 80 -36.39 6.94 -14.23
C LEU A 80 -34.99 6.59 -14.76
N LEU A 81 -34.44 5.43 -14.34
CA LEU A 81 -33.13 4.94 -14.79
C LEU A 81 -33.14 4.58 -16.29
N GLU A 82 -34.26 4.08 -16.81
CA GLU A 82 -34.43 3.62 -18.21
C GLU A 82 -35.04 4.71 -19.12
N ASP A 83 -35.36 5.87 -18.59
CA ASP A 83 -35.93 6.98 -19.35
C ASP A 83 -34.81 7.65 -20.19
N GLU A 84 -34.97 7.61 -21.51
CA GLU A 84 -34.04 8.23 -22.46
C GLU A 84 -34.06 9.76 -22.42
N ASP A 85 -35.15 10.38 -21.93
CA ASP A 85 -35.29 11.82 -21.78
C ASP A 85 -34.75 12.34 -20.42
N ALA A 86 -34.44 11.44 -19.47
CA ALA A 86 -33.89 11.80 -18.19
C ALA A 86 -32.44 12.30 -18.32
N ASP A 87 -32.10 13.34 -17.57
CA ASP A 87 -30.71 13.81 -17.51
C ASP A 87 -29.79 12.81 -16.75
N ILE A 88 -28.47 12.86 -17.02
CA ILE A 88 -27.48 11.97 -16.42
C ILE A 88 -27.52 12.04 -14.89
N GLU A 89 -27.79 13.21 -14.32
CA GLU A 89 -27.85 13.39 -12.87
C GLU A 89 -29.06 12.66 -12.26
N GLN A 90 -30.22 12.70 -12.93
CA GLN A 90 -31.41 11.95 -12.52
C GLN A 90 -31.15 10.44 -12.52
N GLN A 91 -30.57 9.92 -13.60
CA GLN A 91 -30.20 8.51 -13.72
C GLN A 91 -29.15 8.11 -12.69
N TRP A 92 -28.17 8.98 -12.40
CA TRP A 92 -27.17 8.81 -11.37
C TRP A 92 -27.79 8.63 -9.97
N PHE A 93 -28.73 9.53 -9.60
CA PHE A 93 -29.43 9.43 -8.33
C PHE A 93 -30.28 8.15 -8.27
N ALA A 94 -31.02 7.82 -9.34
CA ALA A 94 -31.82 6.61 -9.42
C ALA A 94 -30.97 5.36 -9.21
N ALA A 95 -29.82 5.23 -9.91
CA ALA A 95 -28.90 4.10 -9.75
C ALA A 95 -28.39 3.96 -8.31
N ARG A 96 -27.95 5.06 -7.69
CA ARG A 96 -27.44 5.06 -6.30
C ARG A 96 -28.50 4.71 -5.27
N ILE A 97 -29.74 5.18 -5.47
CA ILE A 97 -30.86 4.86 -4.57
C ILE A 97 -31.24 3.39 -4.72
N LEU A 98 -31.30 2.88 -5.95
CA LEU A 98 -31.57 1.46 -6.23
C LEU A 98 -30.56 0.55 -5.52
N GLY A 99 -29.31 0.94 -5.38
CA GLY A 99 -28.30 0.20 -4.61
C GLY A 99 -28.58 0.04 -3.11
N LYS A 100 -29.66 0.60 -2.59
CA LYS A 100 -30.16 0.34 -1.23
C LYS A 100 -31.17 -0.80 -1.15
N PHE A 101 -31.54 -1.36 -2.29
CA PHE A 101 -32.51 -2.44 -2.40
C PHE A 101 -31.84 -3.69 -2.96
N ASP A 102 -31.62 -4.68 -2.09
CA ASP A 102 -31.09 -5.99 -2.53
C ASP A 102 -32.24 -6.84 -3.12
N ARG A 103 -32.52 -6.61 -4.40
CA ARG A 103 -33.61 -7.23 -5.14
C ARG A 103 -33.18 -7.65 -6.56
N PRO A 104 -33.65 -8.79 -7.07
CA PRO A 104 -33.30 -9.27 -8.40
C PRO A 104 -33.60 -8.28 -9.53
N GLU A 105 -34.77 -7.62 -9.48
CA GLU A 105 -35.15 -6.59 -10.45
C GLU A 105 -34.22 -5.41 -10.49
N VAL A 106 -33.65 -5.02 -9.35
CA VAL A 106 -32.64 -3.95 -9.25
C VAL A 106 -31.31 -4.38 -9.89
N ILE A 107 -30.87 -5.60 -9.57
CA ILE A 107 -29.63 -6.15 -10.14
C ILE A 107 -29.75 -6.24 -11.66
N GLU A 108 -30.90 -6.66 -12.19
CA GLU A 108 -31.15 -6.75 -13.62
C GLU A 108 -31.13 -5.38 -14.30
N ALA A 109 -31.79 -4.37 -13.72
CA ALA A 109 -31.82 -3.00 -14.24
C ALA A 109 -30.42 -2.37 -14.26
N LEU A 110 -29.67 -2.50 -13.17
CA LEU A 110 -28.30 -2.00 -13.09
C LEU A 110 -27.36 -2.74 -14.07
N ALA A 111 -27.51 -4.06 -14.22
CA ALA A 111 -26.72 -4.83 -15.19
C ALA A 111 -27.04 -4.43 -16.65
N LYS A 112 -28.29 -4.07 -16.94
CA LYS A 112 -28.69 -3.51 -18.23
C LYS A 112 -28.07 -2.13 -18.47
N LEU A 113 -27.99 -1.29 -17.44
CA LEU A 113 -27.36 0.02 -17.51
C LEU A 113 -25.85 -0.11 -17.82
N VAL A 114 -25.12 -1.01 -17.14
CA VAL A 114 -23.68 -1.28 -17.42
C VAL A 114 -23.45 -1.66 -18.90
N LYS A 115 -24.42 -2.25 -19.58
CA LYS A 115 -24.29 -2.69 -20.98
C LYS A 115 -24.53 -1.59 -22.00
N ASN A 116 -25.49 -0.73 -21.72
CA ASN A 116 -26.13 0.10 -22.74
C ASN A 116 -25.93 1.60 -22.55
N ALA A 117 -25.43 2.03 -21.37
CA ALA A 117 -25.22 3.43 -21.05
C ALA A 117 -23.83 3.93 -21.52
N ASP A 118 -23.63 5.22 -21.37
CA ASP A 118 -22.31 5.82 -21.49
C ASP A 118 -21.35 5.35 -20.36
N GLU A 119 -20.10 5.77 -20.46
CA GLU A 119 -19.04 5.34 -19.52
C GLU A 119 -19.34 5.72 -18.06
N GLU A 120 -19.87 6.95 -17.85
CA GLU A 120 -20.15 7.47 -16.51
C GLU A 120 -21.28 6.68 -15.81
N LEU A 121 -22.37 6.46 -16.49
CA LEU A 121 -23.51 5.69 -15.96
C LEU A 121 -23.16 4.20 -15.80
N SER A 122 -22.39 3.64 -16.73
CA SER A 122 -21.89 2.27 -16.65
C SER A 122 -21.01 2.07 -15.41
N GLN A 123 -20.12 3.02 -15.12
CA GLN A 123 -19.27 2.98 -13.94
C GLN A 123 -20.11 2.99 -12.66
N ILE A 124 -21.07 3.91 -12.54
CA ILE A 124 -21.93 4.02 -11.36
C ILE A 124 -22.80 2.78 -11.16
N ALA A 125 -23.35 2.22 -12.23
CA ALA A 125 -24.15 1.01 -12.17
C ALA A 125 -23.28 -0.17 -11.67
N ALA A 126 -22.06 -0.32 -12.18
CA ALA A 126 -21.12 -1.35 -11.75
C ALA A 126 -20.70 -1.18 -10.28
N GLU A 127 -20.37 0.03 -9.84
CA GLU A 127 -20.09 0.34 -8.44
C GLU A 127 -21.29 0.00 -7.54
N THR A 128 -22.49 0.32 -8.00
CA THR A 128 -23.72 0.03 -7.26
C THR A 128 -23.96 -1.48 -7.14
N LEU A 129 -23.74 -2.23 -8.22
CA LEU A 129 -23.76 -3.70 -8.18
C LEU A 129 -22.68 -4.26 -7.22
N GLY A 130 -21.49 -3.70 -7.24
CA GLY A 130 -20.42 -4.03 -6.28
C GLY A 130 -20.84 -3.82 -4.83
N ASN A 131 -21.55 -2.72 -4.55
CA ASN A 131 -22.07 -2.39 -3.21
C ASN A 131 -23.21 -3.32 -2.75
N LEU A 132 -24.00 -3.89 -3.68
CA LEU A 132 -24.99 -4.91 -3.37
C LEU A 132 -24.35 -6.24 -2.90
N GLY A 133 -23.09 -6.46 -3.27
CA GLY A 133 -22.30 -7.55 -2.74
C GLY A 133 -22.60 -8.91 -3.41
N PRO A 134 -22.63 -10.02 -2.62
CA PRO A 134 -22.67 -11.37 -3.18
C PRO A 134 -23.86 -11.67 -4.10
N THR A 135 -25.00 -11.02 -3.89
CA THR A 135 -26.22 -11.21 -4.69
C THR A 135 -26.04 -10.77 -6.15
N ALA A 136 -25.15 -9.81 -6.41
CA ALA A 136 -24.84 -9.30 -7.74
C ALA A 136 -23.79 -10.15 -8.50
N VAL A 137 -23.06 -11.07 -7.83
CA VAL A 137 -21.94 -11.81 -8.43
C VAL A 137 -22.32 -12.54 -9.71
N ALA A 138 -23.48 -13.20 -9.75
CA ALA A 138 -23.93 -13.96 -10.93
C ALA A 138 -24.16 -13.03 -12.14
N SER A 139 -24.79 -11.88 -11.94
CA SER A 139 -25.01 -10.88 -12.99
C SER A 139 -23.71 -10.24 -13.46
N LEU A 140 -22.81 -9.89 -12.54
CA LEU A 140 -21.48 -9.38 -12.86
C LEU A 140 -20.65 -10.41 -13.64
N ALA A 141 -20.70 -11.69 -13.26
CA ALA A 141 -20.04 -12.76 -14.02
C ALA A 141 -20.55 -12.87 -15.46
N THR A 142 -21.85 -12.62 -15.68
CA THR A 142 -22.43 -12.58 -17.04
C THR A 142 -21.91 -11.35 -17.83
N LEU A 143 -21.74 -10.22 -17.19
CA LEU A 143 -21.20 -9.01 -17.81
C LEU A 143 -19.74 -9.18 -18.26
N LEU A 144 -18.95 -10.05 -17.62
CA LEU A 144 -17.58 -10.38 -18.06
C LEU A 144 -17.51 -10.95 -19.47
N LEU A 145 -18.59 -11.54 -19.99
CA LEU A 145 -18.64 -12.11 -21.33
C LEU A 145 -18.66 -11.05 -22.43
N GLN A 146 -18.94 -9.81 -22.12
CA GLN A 146 -19.05 -8.71 -23.07
C GLN A 146 -17.84 -7.77 -22.94
N ALA A 147 -17.18 -7.47 -24.06
CA ALA A 147 -15.93 -6.71 -24.07
C ALA A 147 -16.08 -5.31 -23.44
N ASP A 148 -17.17 -4.62 -23.75
CA ASP A 148 -17.38 -3.23 -23.34
C ASP A 148 -17.71 -3.08 -21.84
N SER A 149 -18.40 -4.05 -21.25
CA SER A 149 -18.75 -4.05 -19.82
C SER A 149 -17.75 -4.81 -18.93
N ARG A 150 -16.77 -5.50 -19.53
CA ARG A 150 -15.88 -6.41 -18.81
C ARG A 150 -15.03 -5.73 -17.73
N LEU A 151 -14.49 -4.56 -18.03
CA LEU A 151 -13.68 -3.80 -17.06
C LEU A 151 -14.53 -3.40 -15.85
N PHE A 152 -15.68 -2.79 -16.08
CA PHE A 152 -16.61 -2.38 -15.02
C PHE A 152 -17.05 -3.56 -14.15
N ALA A 153 -17.39 -4.69 -14.79
CA ALA A 153 -17.78 -5.89 -14.06
C ALA A 153 -16.62 -6.47 -13.23
N THR A 154 -15.38 -6.41 -13.75
CA THR A 154 -14.18 -6.85 -13.01
C THR A 154 -13.92 -5.97 -11.80
N GLU A 155 -14.04 -4.66 -11.92
CA GLU A 155 -13.89 -3.69 -10.84
C GLU A 155 -14.95 -3.91 -9.76
N ALA A 156 -16.20 -4.08 -10.14
CA ALA A 156 -17.29 -4.37 -9.22
C ALA A 156 -17.07 -5.69 -8.45
N LEU A 157 -16.65 -6.77 -9.15
CA LEU A 157 -16.31 -8.05 -8.53
C LEU A 157 -15.12 -7.92 -7.55
N ALA A 158 -14.10 -7.11 -7.90
CA ALA A 158 -12.97 -6.83 -7.06
C ALA A 158 -13.35 -6.12 -5.75
N GLN A 159 -14.35 -5.25 -5.80
CA GLN A 159 -14.88 -4.52 -4.64
C GLN A 159 -15.61 -5.44 -3.65
N ILE A 160 -16.30 -6.47 -4.11
CA ILE A 160 -17.11 -7.38 -3.27
C ILE A 160 -16.26 -8.17 -2.27
N ARG A 161 -15.04 -8.59 -2.63
CA ARG A 161 -14.07 -9.30 -1.77
C ARG A 161 -14.62 -10.50 -1.03
N ARG A 162 -15.32 -11.39 -1.76
CA ARG A 162 -15.89 -12.63 -1.25
C ARG A 162 -15.38 -13.83 -2.06
N SER A 163 -15.46 -15.03 -1.48
CA SER A 163 -15.03 -16.27 -2.14
C SER A 163 -15.74 -16.52 -3.47
N GLU A 164 -17.00 -16.09 -3.59
CA GLU A 164 -17.83 -16.22 -4.78
C GLU A 164 -17.28 -15.44 -5.98
N THR A 165 -16.48 -14.40 -5.74
CA THR A 165 -15.87 -13.60 -6.83
C THR A 165 -14.61 -14.24 -7.41
N ILE A 166 -13.99 -15.23 -6.72
CA ILE A 166 -12.72 -15.82 -7.15
C ILE A 166 -12.85 -16.48 -8.52
N ALA A 167 -13.86 -17.32 -8.74
CA ALA A 167 -14.03 -18.02 -10.01
C ALA A 167 -14.29 -17.07 -11.20
N PRO A 168 -15.19 -16.07 -11.12
CA PRO A 168 -15.31 -15.02 -12.14
C PRO A 168 -14.03 -14.28 -12.42
N LEU A 169 -13.31 -13.82 -11.38
CA LEU A 169 -12.05 -13.09 -11.55
C LEU A 169 -10.95 -13.94 -12.19
N LEU A 170 -10.84 -15.23 -11.83
CA LEU A 170 -9.92 -16.17 -12.48
C LEU A 170 -10.20 -16.34 -13.98
N SER A 171 -11.43 -16.17 -14.44
CA SER A 171 -11.78 -16.32 -15.86
C SER A 171 -11.23 -15.19 -16.75
N VAL A 172 -10.83 -14.05 -16.16
CA VAL A 172 -10.40 -12.85 -16.90
C VAL A 172 -8.93 -12.47 -16.69
N VAL A 173 -8.16 -13.26 -15.95
CA VAL A 173 -6.73 -12.99 -15.68
C VAL A 173 -5.84 -13.01 -16.93
N THR A 174 -6.35 -13.53 -18.05
CA THR A 174 -5.66 -13.57 -19.35
C THR A 174 -6.35 -12.71 -20.40
N ASP A 175 -7.23 -11.80 -20.00
CA ASP A 175 -7.97 -10.93 -20.91
C ASP A 175 -7.04 -10.08 -21.79
N SER A 176 -7.51 -9.68 -22.97
CA SER A 176 -6.79 -8.81 -23.87
C SER A 176 -6.55 -7.41 -23.29
N GLN A 177 -7.50 -6.89 -22.50
CA GLN A 177 -7.42 -5.58 -21.87
C GLN A 177 -6.52 -5.62 -20.61
N VAL A 178 -5.52 -4.75 -20.57
CA VAL A 178 -4.58 -4.68 -19.44
C VAL A 178 -5.29 -4.35 -18.13
N GLY A 179 -6.23 -3.41 -18.14
CA GLY A 179 -7.01 -3.01 -16.97
C GLY A 179 -7.75 -4.19 -16.34
N VAL A 180 -8.40 -5.01 -17.15
CA VAL A 180 -9.12 -6.22 -16.70
C VAL A 180 -8.16 -7.21 -16.03
N ARG A 181 -7.01 -7.51 -16.68
CA ARG A 181 -6.01 -8.42 -16.09
C ARG A 181 -5.44 -7.89 -14.78
N PHE A 182 -5.08 -6.60 -14.77
CA PHE A 182 -4.53 -5.95 -13.57
C PHE A 182 -5.51 -6.00 -12.39
N THR A 183 -6.74 -5.54 -12.61
CA THR A 183 -7.78 -5.53 -11.57
C THR A 183 -8.08 -6.93 -11.05
N ALA A 184 -8.16 -7.93 -11.95
CA ALA A 184 -8.37 -9.31 -11.54
C ALA A 184 -7.21 -9.86 -10.68
N ILE A 185 -5.95 -9.65 -11.10
CA ILE A 185 -4.76 -10.09 -10.34
C ILE A 185 -4.66 -9.37 -9.00
N GLU A 186 -4.91 -8.06 -8.96
CA GLU A 186 -4.91 -7.27 -7.72
C GLU A 186 -5.97 -7.78 -6.72
N ALA A 187 -7.20 -8.00 -7.18
CA ALA A 187 -8.27 -8.53 -6.35
C ALA A 187 -7.94 -9.93 -5.81
N LEU A 188 -7.46 -10.82 -6.67
CA LEU A 188 -7.06 -12.18 -6.31
C LEU A 188 -5.85 -12.20 -5.37
N SER A 189 -4.98 -11.18 -5.43
CA SER A 189 -3.79 -11.10 -4.59
C SER A 189 -4.10 -11.07 -3.09
N SER A 190 -5.30 -10.66 -2.70
CA SER A 190 -5.78 -10.62 -1.31
C SER A 190 -6.54 -11.88 -0.87
N CYS A 191 -6.84 -12.79 -1.80
CA CYS A 191 -7.63 -13.98 -1.53
C CYS A 191 -6.74 -15.20 -1.19
N HIS A 192 -7.31 -16.16 -0.44
CA HIS A 192 -6.68 -17.43 -0.10
C HIS A 192 -7.42 -18.56 -0.79
N ASP A 193 -6.93 -18.99 -1.96
CA ASP A 193 -7.48 -20.10 -2.74
C ASP A 193 -6.32 -20.78 -3.50
N SER A 194 -6.27 -22.11 -3.52
CA SER A 194 -5.19 -22.87 -4.14
C SER A 194 -5.05 -22.66 -5.65
N ARG A 195 -6.07 -22.14 -6.32
CA ARG A 195 -6.05 -21.83 -7.76
C ARG A 195 -5.28 -20.55 -8.08
N ILE A 196 -5.04 -19.67 -7.08
CA ILE A 196 -4.45 -18.34 -7.27
C ILE A 196 -2.92 -18.42 -7.50
N PRO A 197 -2.11 -19.15 -6.70
CA PRO A 197 -0.66 -19.14 -6.86
C PRO A 197 -0.19 -19.47 -8.28
N PRO A 198 -0.69 -20.48 -8.98
CA PRO A 198 -0.30 -20.76 -10.37
C PRO A 198 -0.59 -19.59 -11.33
N VAL A 199 -1.70 -18.89 -11.11
CA VAL A 199 -2.07 -17.71 -11.90
C VAL A 199 -1.12 -16.55 -11.66
N LEU A 200 -0.73 -16.28 -10.40
CA LEU A 200 0.26 -15.26 -10.07
C LEU A 200 1.63 -15.58 -10.68
N VAL A 201 2.05 -16.85 -10.66
CA VAL A 201 3.29 -17.29 -11.33
C VAL A 201 3.24 -17.04 -12.84
N ALA A 202 2.11 -17.32 -13.48
CA ALA A 202 1.92 -17.03 -14.90
C ALA A 202 1.98 -15.51 -15.18
N ALA A 203 1.38 -14.70 -14.31
CA ALA A 203 1.34 -13.24 -14.43
C ALA A 203 2.72 -12.55 -14.26
N LEU A 204 3.75 -13.24 -13.72
CA LEU A 204 5.13 -12.74 -13.74
C LEU A 204 5.68 -12.48 -15.14
N LYS A 205 5.10 -13.09 -16.15
CA LYS A 205 5.50 -12.97 -17.56
C LYS A 205 4.54 -12.11 -18.39
N ASP A 206 3.61 -11.41 -17.75
CA ASP A 206 2.65 -10.57 -18.47
C ASP A 206 3.35 -9.47 -19.26
N PRO A 207 2.93 -9.15 -20.49
CA PRO A 207 3.52 -8.05 -21.26
C PRO A 207 3.36 -6.69 -20.58
N ALA A 208 2.29 -6.49 -19.78
CA ALA A 208 2.04 -5.24 -19.08
C ALA A 208 2.82 -5.16 -17.74
N THR A 209 3.54 -4.09 -17.57
CA THR A 209 4.33 -3.81 -16.35
C THR A 209 3.52 -3.85 -15.06
N ALA A 210 2.33 -3.25 -15.07
CA ALA A 210 1.47 -3.20 -13.90
C ALA A 210 1.08 -4.60 -13.41
N VAL A 211 0.77 -5.51 -14.34
CA VAL A 211 0.40 -6.89 -14.02
C VAL A 211 1.59 -7.66 -13.46
N ARG A 212 2.79 -7.55 -14.09
CA ARG A 212 4.00 -8.21 -13.57
C ARG A 212 4.35 -7.71 -12.16
N LYS A 213 4.32 -6.39 -11.95
CA LYS A 213 4.59 -5.77 -10.65
C LYS A 213 3.65 -6.28 -9.57
N GLU A 214 2.34 -6.32 -9.88
CA GLU A 214 1.34 -6.81 -8.94
C GLU A 214 1.53 -8.31 -8.63
N ALA A 215 1.86 -9.12 -9.63
CA ALA A 215 2.16 -10.54 -9.44
C ALA A 215 3.38 -10.75 -8.53
N VAL A 216 4.46 -9.97 -8.73
CA VAL A 216 5.65 -9.99 -7.86
C VAL A 216 5.27 -9.63 -6.42
N ARG A 217 4.50 -8.55 -6.23
CA ARG A 217 4.03 -8.11 -4.93
C ARG A 217 3.21 -9.20 -4.23
N ALA A 218 2.26 -9.79 -4.97
CA ALA A 218 1.37 -10.82 -4.47
C ALA A 218 2.09 -12.11 -4.06
N LEU A 219 3.12 -12.53 -4.79
CA LEU A 219 3.98 -13.67 -4.45
C LEU A 219 4.92 -13.33 -3.29
N GLY A 220 5.48 -12.13 -3.26
CA GLY A 220 6.37 -11.69 -2.19
C GLY A 220 5.73 -11.67 -0.80
N VAL A 221 4.43 -11.44 -0.68
CA VAL A 221 3.71 -11.56 0.60
C VAL A 221 3.34 -13.00 0.96
N ARG A 222 3.57 -13.94 0.05
CA ARG A 222 3.32 -15.38 0.20
C ARG A 222 4.63 -16.19 0.26
N ALA A 223 5.61 -15.70 1.00
CA ALA A 223 6.92 -16.36 1.13
C ALA A 223 6.84 -17.85 1.51
N TYR A 224 5.77 -18.27 2.20
CA TYR A 224 5.51 -19.67 2.54
C TYR A 224 5.31 -20.59 1.33
N LEU A 225 5.08 -20.03 0.13
CA LEU A 225 4.98 -20.80 -1.12
C LEU A 225 6.35 -21.11 -1.74
N ASP A 226 7.45 -20.64 -1.16
CA ASP A 226 8.79 -20.85 -1.74
C ASP A 226 9.15 -22.33 -1.89
N GLU A 227 8.81 -23.14 -0.89
CA GLU A 227 9.04 -24.59 -0.91
C GLU A 227 8.28 -25.30 -2.06
N GLU A 228 7.08 -24.81 -2.42
CA GLU A 228 6.24 -25.42 -3.45
C GLU A 228 6.57 -24.93 -4.86
N PHE A 229 6.85 -23.64 -5.01
CA PHE A 229 6.98 -22.99 -6.33
C PHE A 229 8.40 -22.55 -6.67
N ASP A 230 9.36 -22.66 -5.75
CA ASP A 230 10.72 -22.13 -5.93
C ASP A 230 10.70 -20.64 -6.31
N LEU A 231 10.08 -19.83 -5.43
CA LEU A 231 9.88 -18.39 -5.66
C LEU A 231 11.19 -17.65 -5.91
N VAL A 232 12.30 -18.09 -5.31
CA VAL A 232 13.62 -17.50 -5.52
C VAL A 232 13.97 -17.53 -7.01
N ASN A 233 13.84 -18.68 -7.66
CA ASN A 233 14.16 -18.83 -9.08
C ASN A 233 13.13 -18.18 -10.00
N LEU A 234 11.85 -18.15 -9.61
CA LEU A 234 10.79 -17.45 -10.35
C LEU A 234 10.94 -15.94 -10.32
N LEU A 235 11.34 -15.36 -9.19
CA LEU A 235 11.50 -13.91 -9.03
C LEU A 235 12.86 -13.40 -9.53
N LYS A 236 13.89 -14.25 -9.61
CA LYS A 236 15.22 -13.85 -10.04
C LYS A 236 15.23 -13.05 -11.37
N PRO A 237 14.54 -13.46 -12.46
CA PRO A 237 14.54 -12.70 -13.70
C PRO A 237 13.95 -11.29 -13.58
N LEU A 238 13.03 -11.08 -12.63
CA LEU A 238 12.33 -9.80 -12.43
C LEU A 238 13.24 -8.74 -11.78
N LEU A 239 14.35 -9.14 -11.15
CA LEU A 239 15.38 -8.23 -10.65
C LEU A 239 16.08 -7.44 -11.77
N TRP A 240 16.02 -7.95 -13.00
CA TRP A 240 16.57 -7.34 -14.23
C TRP A 240 15.47 -7.04 -15.25
N ASP A 241 14.23 -6.82 -14.78
CA ASP A 241 13.14 -6.38 -15.68
C ASP A 241 13.50 -5.06 -16.37
N ILE A 242 12.97 -4.86 -17.56
CA ILE A 242 13.16 -3.60 -18.31
C ILE A 242 12.61 -2.38 -17.56
N ARG A 243 11.70 -2.59 -16.61
CA ARG A 243 11.04 -1.54 -15.81
C ARG A 243 11.55 -1.57 -14.38
N LEU A 244 12.15 -0.49 -13.97
CA LEU A 244 12.75 -0.36 -12.64
C LEU A 244 11.75 -0.63 -11.49
N GLU A 245 10.50 -0.24 -11.67
CA GLU A 245 9.43 -0.47 -10.68
C GLU A 245 9.12 -1.96 -10.44
N VAL A 246 9.36 -2.82 -11.45
CA VAL A 246 9.26 -4.29 -11.28
C VAL A 246 10.50 -4.82 -10.57
N CYS A 247 11.69 -4.29 -10.91
CA CYS A 247 12.94 -4.64 -10.21
C CYS A 247 12.85 -4.31 -8.72
N SER A 248 12.36 -3.11 -8.37
CA SER A 248 12.17 -2.66 -6.98
C SER A 248 11.24 -3.60 -6.21
N GLU A 249 10.11 -3.97 -6.79
CA GLU A 249 9.18 -4.91 -6.17
C GLU A 249 9.79 -6.32 -6.00
N ALA A 250 10.59 -6.77 -7.00
CA ALA A 250 11.29 -8.05 -6.93
C ALA A 250 12.36 -8.06 -5.82
N VAL A 251 13.07 -6.96 -5.63
CA VAL A 251 14.01 -6.79 -4.50
C VAL A 251 13.29 -6.92 -3.16
N ILE A 252 12.15 -6.26 -3.01
CA ILE A 252 11.34 -6.34 -1.79
C ILE A 252 10.83 -7.77 -1.56
N ALA A 253 10.32 -8.42 -2.61
CA ALA A 253 9.83 -9.79 -2.55
C ALA A 253 10.95 -10.76 -2.13
N MET A 254 12.14 -10.67 -2.74
CA MET A 254 13.32 -11.48 -2.36
C MET A 254 13.71 -11.27 -0.90
N GLY A 255 13.72 -10.03 -0.41
CA GLY A 255 14.01 -9.73 1.01
C GLY A 255 13.03 -10.40 1.97
N ARG A 256 11.75 -10.55 1.58
CA ARG A 256 10.72 -11.22 2.38
C ARG A 256 10.87 -12.74 2.45
N LEU A 257 11.50 -13.36 1.45
CA LEU A 257 11.77 -14.82 1.46
C LEU A 257 12.72 -15.22 2.58
N LYS A 258 13.69 -14.36 2.94
CA LYS A 258 14.67 -14.55 4.02
C LYS A 258 15.51 -15.83 3.89
N THR A 259 15.74 -16.31 2.67
CA THR A 259 16.55 -17.48 2.37
C THR A 259 17.97 -17.08 1.97
N ASP A 260 18.94 -17.96 2.23
CA ASP A 260 20.34 -17.72 1.82
C ASP A 260 20.48 -17.61 0.30
N ALA A 261 19.66 -18.35 -0.45
CA ALA A 261 19.60 -18.26 -1.91
C ALA A 261 19.14 -16.88 -2.39
N ALA A 262 18.09 -16.33 -1.77
CA ALA A 262 17.62 -14.96 -2.08
C ALA A 262 18.69 -13.91 -1.72
N ALA A 263 19.37 -14.05 -0.58
CA ALA A 263 20.46 -13.16 -0.19
C ALA A 263 21.62 -13.19 -1.19
N ALA A 264 21.99 -14.36 -1.69
CA ALA A 264 23.04 -14.50 -2.71
C ALA A 264 22.70 -13.79 -4.01
N ILE A 265 21.46 -13.92 -4.47
CA ILE A 265 20.98 -13.24 -5.71
C ILE A 265 20.90 -11.72 -5.52
N LEU A 266 20.42 -11.24 -4.35
CA LEU A 266 20.44 -9.82 -4.04
C LEU A 266 21.86 -9.26 -3.99
N PHE A 267 22.83 -10.03 -3.50
CA PHE A 267 24.23 -9.62 -3.53
C PHE A 267 24.81 -9.58 -4.95
N GLU A 268 24.43 -10.50 -5.84
CA GLU A 268 24.77 -10.42 -7.29
C GLU A 268 24.24 -9.11 -7.89
N LEU A 269 23.00 -8.74 -7.61
CA LEU A 269 22.40 -7.49 -8.08
C LEU A 269 23.14 -6.27 -7.53
N LEU A 270 23.45 -6.26 -6.22
CA LEU A 270 24.17 -5.16 -5.58
C LEU A 270 25.55 -4.91 -6.19
N ARG A 271 26.26 -5.98 -6.56
CA ARG A 271 27.61 -5.91 -7.14
C ARG A 271 27.64 -5.58 -8.62
N SER A 272 26.51 -5.64 -9.30
CA SER A 272 26.45 -5.39 -10.74
C SER A 272 26.69 -3.90 -11.02
N ALA A 273 27.67 -3.61 -11.88
CA ALA A 273 28.00 -2.24 -12.31
C ALA A 273 26.86 -1.56 -13.09
N THR A 274 25.92 -2.33 -13.60
CA THR A 274 24.76 -1.81 -14.36
C THR A 274 23.55 -1.53 -13.48
N THR A 275 23.58 -1.92 -12.20
CA THR A 275 22.48 -1.68 -11.28
C THR A 275 22.41 -0.21 -10.88
N PRO A 276 21.29 0.49 -11.11
CA PRO A 276 21.12 1.88 -10.70
C PRO A 276 21.32 2.05 -9.18
N ILE A 277 21.89 3.18 -8.76
CA ILE A 277 22.15 3.48 -7.33
C ILE A 277 20.90 3.33 -6.48
N GLN A 278 19.75 3.79 -6.96
CA GLN A 278 18.48 3.65 -6.26
C GLN A 278 18.15 2.18 -5.97
N LEU A 279 18.31 1.31 -6.94
CA LEU A 279 18.04 -0.13 -6.77
C LEU A 279 19.11 -0.80 -5.89
N GLN A 280 20.36 -0.33 -5.90
CA GLN A 280 21.39 -0.79 -4.96
C GLN A 280 21.00 -0.47 -3.51
N ILE A 281 20.48 0.74 -3.26
CA ILE A 281 19.99 1.17 -1.92
C ILE A 281 18.83 0.27 -1.47
N GLU A 282 17.86 0.03 -2.35
CA GLU A 282 16.74 -0.86 -2.05
C GLU A 282 17.20 -2.29 -1.77
N THR A 283 18.20 -2.77 -2.51
CA THR A 283 18.81 -4.10 -2.31
C THR A 283 19.51 -4.21 -0.94
N ILE A 284 20.24 -3.17 -0.54
CA ILE A 284 20.87 -3.10 0.80
C ILE A 284 19.80 -3.16 1.89
N ARG A 285 18.71 -2.42 1.74
CA ARG A 285 17.59 -2.45 2.68
C ARG A 285 16.95 -3.83 2.74
N ALA A 286 16.74 -4.47 1.59
CA ALA A 286 16.17 -5.82 1.53
C ALA A 286 17.07 -6.84 2.24
N LEU A 287 18.39 -6.81 2.02
CA LEU A 287 19.36 -7.64 2.74
C LEU A 287 19.29 -7.38 4.26
N SER A 288 19.21 -6.11 4.66
CA SER A 288 19.11 -5.76 6.08
C SER A 288 17.84 -6.31 6.73
N TRP A 289 16.70 -6.27 6.05
CA TRP A 289 15.42 -6.80 6.59
C TRP A 289 15.40 -8.32 6.74
N MET A 290 16.28 -9.04 6.04
CA MET A 290 16.40 -10.48 6.20
C MET A 290 16.91 -10.84 7.60
N GLU A 291 17.81 -10.05 8.17
CA GLU A 291 18.46 -10.27 9.47
C GLU A 291 19.00 -11.71 9.62
N THR A 292 19.71 -12.18 8.59
CA THR A 292 20.38 -13.49 8.56
C THR A 292 21.90 -13.29 8.58
N ALA A 293 22.64 -14.28 9.07
CA ALA A 293 24.11 -14.24 9.06
C ALA A 293 24.67 -14.11 7.64
N THR A 294 24.05 -14.79 6.68
CA THR A 294 24.41 -14.72 5.25
C THR A 294 24.21 -13.31 4.67
N ALA A 295 23.11 -12.63 5.01
CA ALA A 295 22.88 -11.25 4.56
C ALA A 295 23.89 -10.29 5.18
N LEU A 296 24.26 -10.48 6.45
CA LEU A 296 25.30 -9.70 7.12
C LEU A 296 26.65 -9.87 6.42
N GLU A 297 27.04 -11.12 6.11
CA GLU A 297 28.28 -11.42 5.38
C GLU A 297 28.31 -10.76 4.00
N TYR A 298 27.19 -10.73 3.28
CA TYR A 298 27.12 -10.06 1.99
C TYR A 298 27.19 -8.54 2.10
N LEU A 299 26.61 -7.93 3.13
CA LEU A 299 26.77 -6.50 3.39
C LEU A 299 28.22 -6.16 3.77
N GLU A 300 28.89 -6.98 4.56
CA GLU A 300 30.31 -6.87 4.85
C GLU A 300 31.16 -6.94 3.56
N LYS A 301 30.94 -7.97 2.74
CA LYS A 301 31.65 -8.13 1.46
C LYS A 301 31.42 -6.94 0.53
N ALA A 302 30.21 -6.38 0.51
CA ALA A 302 29.91 -5.19 -0.29
C ALA A 302 30.63 -3.95 0.25
N LEU A 303 30.76 -3.80 1.56
CA LEU A 303 31.40 -2.65 2.21
C LEU A 303 32.92 -2.63 2.02
N ILE A 304 33.59 -3.81 2.13
CA ILE A 304 35.07 -3.95 2.16
C ILE A 304 35.65 -4.19 0.76
N ALA A 305 34.81 -4.42 -0.25
CA ALA A 305 35.27 -4.76 -1.59
C ALA A 305 36.12 -3.66 -2.23
N SER A 306 37.43 -3.75 -2.08
CA SER A 306 38.43 -2.80 -2.58
C SER A 306 38.46 -2.63 -4.10
N ASN A 307 37.84 -3.56 -4.84
CA ASN A 307 37.85 -3.60 -6.30
C ASN A 307 36.67 -2.87 -6.96
N TYR A 308 35.72 -2.35 -6.17
CA TYR A 308 34.59 -1.59 -6.65
C TYR A 308 34.65 -0.18 -6.08
N HIS A 309 34.63 0.81 -6.96
CA HIS A 309 34.33 2.19 -6.54
C HIS A 309 32.84 2.22 -6.13
N ILE A 310 32.56 1.79 -4.90
CA ILE A 310 31.21 1.91 -4.34
C ILE A 310 30.88 3.39 -4.26
N HIS A 311 29.75 3.78 -4.80
CA HIS A 311 29.27 5.15 -4.70
C HIS A 311 29.12 5.53 -3.20
N PRO A 312 29.58 6.70 -2.77
CA PRO A 312 29.52 7.11 -1.35
C PRO A 312 28.15 6.91 -0.71
N THR A 313 27.07 7.23 -1.42
CA THR A 313 25.71 7.03 -0.94
C THR A 313 25.38 5.56 -0.66
N VAL A 314 25.86 4.63 -1.49
CA VAL A 314 25.67 3.19 -1.30
C VAL A 314 26.44 2.71 -0.07
N CYS A 315 27.67 3.15 0.08
CA CYS A 315 28.50 2.89 1.27
C CYS A 315 27.82 3.40 2.54
N GLN A 316 27.34 4.64 2.51
CA GLN A 316 26.63 5.26 3.62
C GLN A 316 25.36 4.50 4.01
N GLU A 317 24.59 3.99 3.02
CA GLU A 317 23.40 3.19 3.30
C GLU A 317 23.77 1.85 3.96
N ILE A 318 24.83 1.16 3.52
CA ILE A 318 25.30 -0.08 4.18
C ILE A 318 25.63 0.20 5.64
N VAL A 319 26.41 1.25 5.94
CA VAL A 319 26.75 1.66 7.30
C VAL A 319 25.49 1.92 8.13
N THR A 320 24.54 2.65 7.54
CA THR A 320 23.29 3.03 8.21
C THR A 320 22.44 1.81 8.56
N VAL A 321 22.29 0.87 7.65
CA VAL A 321 21.47 -0.33 7.92
C VAL A 321 22.14 -1.26 8.92
N LEU A 322 23.48 -1.39 8.88
CA LEU A 322 24.23 -2.18 9.85
C LEU A 322 24.05 -1.63 11.28
N GLY A 323 24.00 -0.31 11.45
CA GLY A 323 23.75 0.32 12.75
C GLY A 323 22.37 0.02 13.35
N ARG A 324 21.39 -0.38 12.51
CA ARG A 324 20.01 -0.67 12.91
C ARG A 324 19.72 -2.14 13.18
N TRP A 325 20.71 -3.01 13.09
CA TRP A 325 20.53 -4.43 13.36
C TRP A 325 20.09 -4.67 14.81
N SER A 326 19.04 -5.47 14.95
CA SER A 326 18.38 -5.64 16.25
C SER A 326 18.64 -7.00 16.91
N LYS A 327 18.93 -8.04 16.12
CA LYS A 327 19.19 -9.40 16.65
C LYS A 327 20.48 -9.41 17.48
N PRO A 328 20.42 -9.78 18.77
CA PRO A 328 21.58 -9.73 19.67
C PRO A 328 22.80 -10.51 19.15
N GLU A 329 22.55 -11.67 18.51
CA GLU A 329 23.59 -12.56 17.99
C GLU A 329 24.39 -11.89 16.86
N LEU A 330 23.74 -11.09 16.02
CA LEU A 330 24.33 -10.45 14.84
C LEU A 330 24.76 -8.99 15.11
N LYS A 331 24.24 -8.39 16.17
CA LYS A 331 24.53 -7.00 16.54
C LYS A 331 26.01 -6.78 16.84
N SER A 332 26.62 -7.73 17.55
CA SER A 332 28.05 -7.75 17.88
C SER A 332 28.92 -7.90 16.63
N ASP A 333 28.50 -8.71 15.65
CA ASP A 333 29.22 -8.88 14.39
C ASP A 333 29.08 -7.65 13.50
N ALA A 334 27.90 -7.02 13.44
CA ALA A 334 27.70 -5.76 12.75
C ALA A 334 28.61 -4.65 13.29
N ALA A 335 28.76 -4.54 14.63
CA ALA A 335 29.69 -3.59 15.23
C ALA A 335 31.14 -3.87 14.82
N LYS A 336 31.56 -5.15 14.85
CA LYS A 336 32.89 -5.55 14.41
C LYS A 336 33.18 -5.19 12.96
N ILE A 337 32.20 -5.41 12.06
CA ILE A 337 32.32 -5.04 10.65
C ILE A 337 32.57 -3.53 10.50
N LEU A 338 31.79 -2.68 11.20
CA LEU A 338 31.96 -1.23 11.13
C LEU A 338 33.27 -0.75 11.71
N ILE A 339 33.75 -1.35 12.82
CA ILE A 339 35.06 -1.05 13.40
C ILE A 339 36.17 -1.41 12.42
N ASN A 340 36.15 -2.63 11.87
CA ASN A 340 37.14 -3.07 10.87
C ASN A 340 37.13 -2.17 9.63
N PHE A 341 35.95 -1.69 9.20
CA PHE A 341 35.85 -0.81 8.06
C PHE A 341 36.52 0.53 8.30
N ILE A 342 36.36 1.14 9.48
CA ILE A 342 37.07 2.38 9.85
C ILE A 342 38.59 2.16 9.86
N GLU A 343 39.04 1.04 10.42
CA GLU A 343 40.47 0.71 10.57
C GLU A 343 41.12 0.27 9.25
N SER A 344 40.35 -0.10 8.25
CA SER A 344 40.85 -0.65 6.97
C SER A 344 41.50 0.38 6.04
N ASN A 345 41.49 1.69 6.40
CA ASN A 345 41.92 2.80 5.53
C ASN A 345 41.22 2.80 4.14
N HIS A 346 39.98 2.30 4.06
CA HIS A 346 39.22 2.34 2.84
C HIS A 346 38.97 3.79 2.41
N PRO A 347 39.14 4.18 1.12
CA PRO A 347 39.02 5.58 0.68
C PRO A 347 37.66 6.23 1.06
N ALA A 348 36.58 5.47 1.11
CA ALA A 348 35.27 5.99 1.53
C ALA A 348 35.24 6.48 2.98
N VAL A 349 36.14 5.98 3.85
CA VAL A 349 36.20 6.43 5.24
C VAL A 349 36.73 7.85 5.37
N GLU A 350 37.35 8.40 4.33
CA GLU A 350 37.76 9.83 4.35
C GLU A 350 36.57 10.80 4.24
N ASP A 351 35.43 10.35 3.73
CA ASP A 351 34.21 11.16 3.63
C ASP A 351 33.61 11.45 5.01
N ALA A 352 33.37 12.74 5.30
CA ALA A 352 32.83 13.19 6.59
C ALA A 352 31.40 12.63 6.84
N GLY A 353 30.57 12.52 5.81
CA GLY A 353 29.22 11.97 5.91
C GLY A 353 29.21 10.48 6.28
N ILE A 354 30.18 9.73 5.75
CA ILE A 354 30.36 8.32 6.10
C ILE A 354 30.87 8.21 7.55
N LYS A 355 31.83 9.03 7.98
CA LYS A 355 32.30 9.08 9.38
C LYS A 355 31.17 9.41 10.36
N GLN A 356 30.30 10.35 10.01
CA GLN A 356 29.11 10.67 10.81
C GLN A 356 28.17 9.46 10.95
N SER A 357 27.88 8.79 9.82
CA SER A 357 27.03 7.61 9.80
C SER A 357 27.63 6.46 10.60
N LEU A 358 28.96 6.28 10.54
CA LEU A 358 29.68 5.26 11.30
C LEU A 358 29.60 5.55 12.81
N ALA A 359 29.83 6.78 13.24
CA ALA A 359 29.71 7.17 14.63
C ALA A 359 28.28 6.89 15.16
N LEU A 360 27.26 7.31 14.40
CA LEU A 360 25.88 7.08 14.76
C LEU A 360 25.54 5.58 14.84
N ALA A 361 25.97 4.80 13.86
CA ALA A 361 25.71 3.36 13.78
C ALA A 361 26.37 2.60 14.95
N LEU A 362 27.62 2.94 15.29
CA LEU A 362 28.34 2.34 16.41
C LEU A 362 27.68 2.68 17.77
N GLY A 363 27.19 3.91 17.91
CA GLY A 363 26.40 4.31 19.09
C GLY A 363 25.11 3.51 19.23
N GLN A 364 24.35 3.31 18.14
CA GLN A 364 23.11 2.52 18.13
C GLN A 364 23.34 1.03 18.42
N LEU A 365 24.46 0.49 17.93
CA LEU A 365 24.84 -0.90 18.22
C LEU A 365 25.25 -1.08 19.69
N GLY A 366 25.79 -0.06 20.32
CA GLY A 366 26.13 -0.09 21.76
C GLY A 366 27.23 -1.07 22.15
N ASP A 367 28.13 -1.41 21.23
CA ASP A 367 29.23 -2.34 21.50
C ASP A 367 30.45 -1.60 22.04
N MET A 368 30.93 -2.01 23.21
CA MET A 368 32.05 -1.36 23.88
C MET A 368 33.37 -1.40 23.10
N ARG A 369 33.53 -2.31 22.16
CA ARG A 369 34.71 -2.38 21.27
C ARG A 369 34.86 -1.15 20.39
N ALA A 370 33.76 -0.40 20.17
CA ALA A 370 33.79 0.84 19.39
C ALA A 370 34.40 2.04 20.16
N LEU A 371 34.72 1.90 21.45
CA LEU A 371 35.18 2.99 22.29
C LEU A 371 36.38 3.76 21.71
N ASP A 372 37.44 3.05 21.35
CA ASP A 372 38.67 3.67 20.89
C ASP A 372 38.50 4.40 19.55
N VAL A 373 37.74 3.77 18.64
CA VAL A 373 37.41 4.37 17.34
C VAL A 373 36.56 5.65 17.51
N LEU A 374 35.59 5.64 18.40
CA LEU A 374 34.74 6.81 18.66
C LEU A 374 35.52 7.95 19.31
N ILE A 375 36.48 7.63 20.21
CA ILE A 375 37.40 8.64 20.79
C ILE A 375 38.31 9.25 19.72
N GLN A 376 38.82 8.44 18.78
CA GLN A 376 39.62 8.95 17.65
C GLN A 376 38.79 9.88 16.75
N LEU A 377 37.52 9.63 16.54
CA LEU A 377 36.66 10.51 15.77
C LEU A 377 36.36 11.86 16.44
N LEU A 378 36.60 12.02 17.76
CA LEU A 378 36.44 13.29 18.46
C LEU A 378 37.45 14.35 18.03
N VAL A 379 38.60 13.98 17.48
CA VAL A 379 39.64 14.92 16.95
C VAL A 379 39.45 15.21 15.46
N ASN A 380 38.34 14.74 14.85
CA ASN A 380 38.08 15.01 13.45
C ASN A 380 37.88 16.51 13.19
N PRO A 381 38.40 17.08 12.08
CA PRO A 381 38.21 18.50 11.75
C PRO A 381 36.73 18.86 11.52
N ASP A 382 35.90 17.91 11.07
CA ASP A 382 34.47 18.13 10.87
C ASP A 382 33.71 18.14 12.20
N ASN A 383 32.97 19.23 12.47
CA ASN A 383 32.22 19.40 13.71
C ASN A 383 31.08 18.39 13.87
N SER A 384 30.44 18.03 12.78
CA SER A 384 29.30 17.04 12.80
C SER A 384 29.81 15.65 13.16
N VAL A 385 31.00 15.26 12.67
CA VAL A 385 31.64 13.99 13.07
C VAL A 385 31.90 13.98 14.58
N ARG A 386 32.46 15.05 15.12
CA ARG A 386 32.73 15.18 16.58
C ARG A 386 31.42 15.04 17.38
N LEU A 387 30.40 15.78 17.02
CA LEU A 387 29.10 15.75 17.72
C LEU A 387 28.45 14.38 17.70
N HIS A 388 28.46 13.68 16.55
CA HIS A 388 27.93 12.33 16.45
C HIS A 388 28.73 11.32 17.26
N SER A 389 30.06 11.46 17.29
CA SER A 389 30.93 10.61 18.09
C SER A 389 30.70 10.81 19.60
N LEU A 390 30.56 12.07 20.06
CA LEU A 390 30.19 12.39 21.43
C LEU A 390 28.81 11.78 21.81
N SER A 391 27.83 11.94 20.94
CA SER A 391 26.51 11.34 21.15
C SER A 391 26.59 9.83 21.25
N ALA A 392 27.36 9.18 20.37
CA ALA A 392 27.58 7.74 20.39
C ALA A 392 28.26 7.26 21.68
N LEU A 393 29.27 7.97 22.14
CA LEU A 393 29.94 7.68 23.41
C LEU A 393 28.98 7.76 24.60
N LYS A 394 28.08 8.76 24.61
CA LYS A 394 27.02 8.87 25.64
C LYS A 394 26.04 7.70 25.60
N GLN A 395 25.78 7.12 24.41
CA GLN A 395 24.91 5.96 24.24
C GLN A 395 25.57 4.64 24.66
N LEU A 396 26.88 4.49 24.46
CA LEU A 396 27.62 3.27 24.80
C LEU A 396 27.57 2.89 26.29
N GLY A 397 27.54 3.87 27.17
CA GLY A 397 27.60 3.60 28.60
C GLY A 397 27.00 4.72 29.43
N ALA A 398 25.66 4.82 29.46
CA ALA A 398 24.96 5.81 30.25
C ALA A 398 25.42 5.74 31.73
N GLY A 399 26.20 6.70 32.16
CA GLY A 399 26.67 6.88 33.55
C GLY A 399 28.08 6.34 33.85
N GLU A 400 28.59 5.36 33.13
CA GLU A 400 29.91 4.77 33.35
C GLU A 400 31.01 5.32 32.42
N MET A 401 30.62 5.88 31.28
CA MET A 401 31.55 6.32 30.26
C MET A 401 32.40 7.53 30.70
N ARG A 402 31.82 8.51 31.39
CA ARG A 402 32.54 9.68 31.86
C ARG A 402 33.68 9.30 32.82
N PRO A 403 33.46 8.50 33.88
CA PRO A 403 34.56 8.03 34.75
C PRO A 403 35.64 7.25 33.98
N LYS A 404 35.24 6.48 32.96
CA LYS A 404 36.18 5.73 32.12
C LYS A 404 37.05 6.66 31.27
N LEU A 405 36.49 7.71 30.66
CA LEU A 405 37.23 8.71 29.94
C LEU A 405 38.19 9.51 30.87
N GLU A 406 37.73 9.85 32.06
CA GLU A 406 38.57 10.51 33.09
C GLU A 406 39.72 9.61 33.56
N SER A 407 39.51 8.29 33.60
CA SER A 407 40.56 7.31 33.92
C SER A 407 41.58 7.20 32.79
N LEU A 408 41.12 7.13 31.53
CA LEU A 408 42.00 7.08 30.35
C LEU A 408 42.88 8.30 30.22
N LEU A 409 42.43 9.51 30.59
CA LEU A 409 43.24 10.72 30.57
C LEU A 409 44.45 10.66 31.52
N LYS A 410 44.42 9.82 32.54
CA LYS A 410 45.48 9.68 33.54
C LYS A 410 46.58 8.69 33.11
N GLU A 411 46.36 7.98 31.99
CA GLU A 411 47.37 7.07 31.47
C GLU A 411 48.53 7.82 30.82
N ASP A 412 49.77 7.52 31.23
CA ASP A 412 50.96 8.22 30.75
C ASP A 412 51.25 7.97 29.27
N ASN A 413 50.84 6.85 28.73
CA ASN A 413 51.09 6.42 27.34
C ASN A 413 49.97 6.78 26.35
N LEU A 414 49.00 7.61 26.73
CA LEU A 414 47.92 8.01 25.85
C LEU A 414 48.43 8.93 24.73
N GLY A 415 48.17 8.56 23.46
CA GLY A 415 48.52 9.38 22.30
C GLY A 415 47.86 10.77 22.34
N LEU A 416 48.59 11.79 21.84
CA LEU A 416 48.14 13.19 21.89
C LEU A 416 46.73 13.38 21.34
N GLY A 417 46.37 12.76 20.18
CA GLY A 417 45.08 12.89 19.58
C GLY A 417 43.95 12.28 20.44
N LEU A 418 44.19 11.12 21.06
CA LEU A 418 43.20 10.51 21.98
C LEU A 418 43.02 11.40 23.22
N ARG A 419 44.08 11.98 23.76
CA ARG A 419 44.03 12.90 24.91
C ARG A 419 43.19 14.13 24.59
N GLU A 420 43.40 14.75 23.42
CA GLU A 420 42.59 15.88 22.94
C GLU A 420 41.10 15.50 22.76
N GLY A 421 40.83 14.40 22.10
CA GLY A 421 39.45 13.91 21.89
C GLY A 421 38.71 13.69 23.20
N ILE A 422 39.36 13.04 24.17
CA ILE A 422 38.78 12.81 25.50
C ILE A 422 38.55 14.14 26.23
N ALA A 423 39.49 15.07 26.16
CA ALA A 423 39.34 16.40 26.78
C ALA A 423 38.13 17.16 26.22
N ILE A 424 37.93 17.13 24.88
CA ILE A 424 36.76 17.72 24.22
C ILE A 424 35.48 17.02 24.69
N ALA A 425 35.46 15.70 24.72
CA ALA A 425 34.29 14.94 25.17
C ALA A 425 33.86 15.28 26.59
N LEU A 426 34.84 15.43 27.50
CA LEU A 426 34.59 15.75 28.91
C LEU A 426 34.13 17.18 29.14
N GLN A 427 34.55 18.15 28.27
CA GLN A 427 34.04 19.52 28.30
C GLN A 427 32.58 19.65 27.89
N GLU A 428 32.14 18.82 26.95
CA GLU A 428 30.77 18.84 26.41
C GLU A 428 29.86 17.78 27.05
N TRP A 429 30.33 17.02 28.02
CA TRP A 429 29.56 15.98 28.70
C TRP A 429 28.50 16.61 29.62
#